data_d099f349a154d0fa3286d1a9e83ad305
#
_entry.id   d099f349a154d0fa3286d1a9e83ad305
#
_cell.length_a   1.000
_cell.length_b   1.000
_cell.length_c   1.000
_cell.angle_alpha   90.00
_cell.angle_beta   90.00
_cell.angle_gamma   90.00
#
_symmetry.space_group_name_H-M   'P 1'
#
loop_
_entity.id
_entity.type
_entity.pdbx_description
1 polymer ?
#
loop_
_entity_poly.entity_id
_entity_poly.type
_entity_poly.pdbx_seq_one_letter_code
_entity_poly.pdbx_strand_id
1 'polypeptide(L)'
;MDFADLSRPFVIAHRGGALQVPEHTMEGYRVAVGQGLPVIEQDVSTLADGGLGVMHDGTVDRMTTSSGNVADHTSVSWKQLDIDASAILGGGWPDGLRPPLFEEVLVEFGNRVLLCVEAKSSDAMEPVIDALDRRGVSPASVLLQSYALAECRLARSRGWDVIWLGTTDVVRAAAEGIGWIGPEAGHVTSAVCARAHAAGIEVAVHTVNRRHQRDVLVADGVDAIFSDDPVYIAGDAGRRASDLFARQVWLPGMLPDTGRGRFHADDGSWGFDVSGTATCTLMGFLAPSDPAAITLRLDLRMDETCADGRTSCGFVFLSTDDHPYRPSSDGSPGADGYLFLVRGDGTLDVHRVVEGVPTPLASSTAGEALRTGTYVPLRITVTGSGLLFTRGGDVDETVTVADAGHRPVPVVHLGGAFAGVRFKDVVLT
;
A
#
# COMPACT_ATOMS: atom_id res chain seq x y z
N MET A 1 11.76 -23.43 -10.70
CA MET A 1 11.18 -22.15 -11.19
C MET A 1 12.34 -21.20 -11.35
N ASP A 2 12.38 -20.47 -12.45
CA ASP A 2 13.50 -19.61 -12.85
C ASP A 2 12.96 -18.21 -13.15
N PHE A 3 13.69 -17.16 -12.81
CA PHE A 3 13.32 -15.79 -13.17
C PHE A 3 13.25 -15.58 -14.68
N ALA A 4 14.02 -16.33 -15.46
CA ALA A 4 13.97 -16.29 -16.92
C ALA A 4 12.63 -16.80 -17.51
N ASP A 5 11.89 -17.62 -16.76
CA ASP A 5 10.59 -18.18 -17.19
C ASP A 5 9.43 -17.18 -17.00
N LEU A 6 9.61 -16.09 -16.24
CA LEU A 6 8.56 -15.13 -15.99
C LEU A 6 8.32 -14.21 -17.19
N SER A 7 7.05 -13.97 -17.51
CA SER A 7 6.67 -12.90 -18.46
C SER A 7 6.97 -11.53 -17.87
N ARG A 8 7.43 -10.58 -18.70
CA ARG A 8 7.68 -9.20 -18.30
C ARG A 8 6.47 -8.31 -18.59
N PRO A 9 6.17 -7.33 -17.74
CA PRO A 9 6.68 -7.19 -16.38
C PRO A 9 6.06 -8.20 -15.42
N PHE A 10 6.79 -8.59 -14.39
CA PHE A 10 6.24 -9.35 -13.26
C PHE A 10 6.18 -8.52 -11.98
N VAL A 11 5.34 -8.94 -11.04
CA VAL A 11 5.18 -8.26 -9.75
C VAL A 11 5.89 -9.05 -8.65
N ILE A 12 6.66 -8.33 -7.85
CA ILE A 12 7.36 -8.81 -6.66
C ILE A 12 6.55 -8.41 -5.44
N ALA A 13 6.18 -9.38 -4.60
CA ALA A 13 5.49 -9.12 -3.34
C ALA A 13 6.46 -8.49 -2.33
N HIS A 14 6.58 -7.16 -2.34
CA HIS A 14 7.44 -6.37 -1.47
C HIS A 14 7.11 -6.66 -0.01
N ARG A 15 8.05 -7.21 0.74
CA ARG A 15 7.90 -7.68 2.13
C ARG A 15 6.76 -8.70 2.32
N GLY A 16 6.42 -9.46 1.25
CA GLY A 16 5.27 -10.35 1.23
C GLY A 16 3.93 -9.69 0.86
N GLY A 17 3.90 -8.38 0.63
CA GLY A 17 2.70 -7.57 0.36
C GLY A 17 2.26 -6.76 1.58
N ALA A 18 3.08 -5.80 2.02
CA ALA A 18 2.97 -5.08 3.30
C ALA A 18 1.66 -4.29 3.52
N LEU A 19 0.88 -4.02 2.45
CA LEU A 19 -0.47 -3.45 2.56
C LEU A 19 -1.58 -4.51 2.63
N GLN A 20 -1.23 -5.80 2.55
CA GLN A 20 -2.18 -6.92 2.54
C GLN A 20 -2.00 -7.87 3.71
N VAL A 21 -0.76 -8.00 4.18
CA VAL A 21 -0.33 -8.96 5.20
C VAL A 21 0.66 -8.30 6.15
N PRO A 22 0.81 -8.81 7.38
CA PRO A 22 1.92 -8.39 8.25
C PRO A 22 3.25 -8.63 7.54
N GLU A 23 3.96 -7.53 7.27
CA GLU A 23 5.20 -7.57 6.49
C GLU A 23 6.21 -8.53 7.12
N HIS A 24 6.97 -9.22 6.26
CA HIS A 24 8.04 -10.11 6.69
C HIS A 24 7.62 -11.17 7.72
N THR A 25 6.43 -11.76 7.56
CA THR A 25 6.01 -12.91 8.35
C THR A 25 5.87 -14.15 7.48
N MET A 26 6.06 -15.34 8.08
CA MET A 26 5.86 -16.62 7.37
C MET A 26 4.41 -16.75 6.87
N GLU A 27 3.44 -16.27 7.67
CA GLU A 27 2.02 -16.24 7.33
C GLU A 27 1.77 -15.31 6.14
N GLY A 28 2.38 -14.13 6.11
CA GLY A 28 2.30 -13.19 4.99
C GLY A 28 2.83 -13.80 3.69
N TYR A 29 3.98 -14.44 3.74
CA TYR A 29 4.54 -15.13 2.57
C TYR A 29 3.66 -16.28 2.08
N ARG A 30 3.07 -17.08 2.99
CA ARG A 30 2.10 -18.14 2.62
C ARG A 30 0.87 -17.56 1.91
N VAL A 31 0.37 -16.42 2.39
CA VAL A 31 -0.76 -15.73 1.74
C VAL A 31 -0.37 -15.27 0.34
N ALA A 32 0.77 -14.61 0.18
CA ALA A 32 1.26 -14.13 -1.11
C ALA A 32 1.40 -15.30 -2.12
N VAL A 33 2.04 -16.38 -1.72
CA VAL A 33 2.21 -17.59 -2.55
C VAL A 33 0.85 -18.24 -2.85
N GLY A 34 -0.03 -18.33 -1.85
CA GLY A 34 -1.39 -18.87 -2.03
C GLY A 34 -2.27 -18.05 -2.98
N GLN A 35 -1.96 -16.79 -3.16
CA GLN A 35 -2.60 -15.89 -4.14
C GLN A 35 -1.98 -16.00 -5.56
N GLY A 36 -0.99 -16.86 -5.74
CA GLY A 36 -0.35 -17.10 -7.04
C GLY A 36 0.74 -16.10 -7.40
N LEU A 37 1.25 -15.31 -6.43
CA LEU A 37 2.36 -14.41 -6.68
C LEU A 37 3.65 -15.22 -6.87
N PRO A 38 4.41 -15.00 -7.95
CA PRO A 38 5.55 -15.84 -8.29
C PRO A 38 6.81 -15.50 -7.48
N VAL A 39 6.91 -14.28 -6.97
CA VAL A 39 8.12 -13.76 -6.29
C VAL A 39 7.72 -13.15 -4.95
N ILE A 40 8.39 -13.55 -3.89
CA ILE A 40 8.32 -12.91 -2.56
C ILE A 40 9.66 -12.25 -2.23
N GLU A 41 9.58 -11.09 -1.58
CA GLU A 41 10.77 -10.31 -1.24
C GLU A 41 11.03 -10.33 0.26
N GLN A 42 12.32 -10.32 0.63
CA GLN A 42 12.81 -10.35 2.00
C GLN A 42 13.92 -9.32 2.23
N ASP A 43 13.84 -8.60 3.35
CA ASP A 43 14.88 -7.74 3.90
C ASP A 43 15.63 -8.50 5.00
N VAL A 44 16.93 -8.74 4.84
CA VAL A 44 17.72 -9.59 5.73
C VAL A 44 18.86 -8.80 6.36
N SER A 45 18.95 -8.91 7.69
CA SER A 45 20.03 -8.31 8.50
C SER A 45 20.72 -9.35 9.38
N THR A 46 22.00 -9.11 9.68
CA THR A 46 22.79 -9.92 10.61
C THR A 46 22.40 -9.61 12.05
N LEU A 47 22.16 -10.66 12.84
CA LEU A 47 21.89 -10.60 14.27
C LEU A 47 23.18 -10.69 15.09
N ALA A 48 23.09 -10.39 16.40
CA ALA A 48 24.21 -10.38 17.33
C ALA A 48 25.02 -11.71 17.42
N ASP A 49 24.36 -12.83 17.17
CA ASP A 49 24.98 -14.17 17.18
C ASP A 49 25.35 -14.69 15.77
N GLY A 50 25.29 -13.83 14.74
CA GLY A 50 25.55 -14.21 13.36
C GLY A 50 24.37 -14.89 12.66
N GLY A 51 23.21 -15.03 13.32
CA GLY A 51 21.96 -15.42 12.68
C GLY A 51 21.48 -14.35 11.71
N LEU A 52 20.54 -14.69 10.84
CA LEU A 52 19.95 -13.78 9.86
C LEU A 52 18.48 -13.55 10.17
N GLY A 53 18.14 -12.33 10.60
CA GLY A 53 16.76 -11.90 10.88
C GLY A 53 16.12 -11.24 9.65
N VAL A 54 14.82 -11.44 9.47
CA VAL A 54 14.08 -10.83 8.36
C VAL A 54 13.21 -9.70 8.89
N MET A 55 13.58 -8.46 8.53
CA MET A 55 12.88 -7.22 8.89
C MET A 55 13.44 -6.06 8.09
N HIS A 56 12.57 -5.13 7.70
CA HIS A 56 12.98 -3.98 6.89
C HIS A 56 13.81 -2.95 7.66
N ASP A 57 13.33 -2.54 8.84
CA ASP A 57 13.94 -1.46 9.60
C ASP A 57 15.17 -1.94 10.39
N GLY A 58 16.08 -1.06 10.67
CA GLY A 58 17.21 -1.34 11.57
C GLY A 58 16.82 -1.47 13.04
N THR A 59 15.55 -1.17 13.39
CA THR A 59 14.96 -1.35 14.72
C THR A 59 13.69 -2.18 14.66
N VAL A 60 13.30 -2.77 15.78
CA VAL A 60 12.09 -3.62 15.88
C VAL A 60 10.82 -2.81 16.22
N ASP A 61 10.94 -1.50 16.47
CA ASP A 61 9.91 -0.66 17.11
C ASP A 61 8.61 -0.53 16.31
N ARG A 62 8.71 -0.46 14.98
CA ARG A 62 7.54 -0.23 14.12
C ARG A 62 6.66 -1.46 13.96
N MET A 63 7.27 -2.63 13.93
CA MET A 63 6.59 -3.88 13.58
C MET A 63 6.39 -4.83 14.74
N THR A 64 6.90 -4.49 15.93
CA THR A 64 6.77 -5.35 17.10
C THR A 64 6.29 -4.59 18.33
N THR A 65 5.85 -5.34 19.36
CA THR A 65 5.53 -4.76 20.66
C THR A 65 6.77 -4.41 21.51
N SER A 66 7.96 -4.63 20.96
CA SER A 66 9.27 -4.39 21.60
C SER A 66 9.97 -3.18 20.97
N SER A 67 11.13 -2.80 21.51
CA SER A 67 11.97 -1.73 21.00
C SER A 67 13.45 -2.12 21.01
N GLY A 68 14.26 -1.48 20.15
CA GLY A 68 15.70 -1.68 20.06
C GLY A 68 16.20 -2.02 18.67
N ASN A 69 17.52 -2.13 18.53
CA ASN A 69 18.12 -2.40 17.22
C ASN A 69 18.05 -3.89 16.87
N VAL A 70 17.84 -4.19 15.59
CA VAL A 70 17.88 -5.56 15.04
C VAL A 70 19.20 -6.25 15.38
N ALA A 71 20.33 -5.53 15.23
CA ALA A 71 21.67 -6.06 15.46
C ALA A 71 21.95 -6.45 16.94
N ASP A 72 21.14 -6.00 17.89
CA ASP A 72 21.29 -6.34 19.31
C ASP A 72 20.59 -7.66 19.69
N HIS A 73 19.75 -8.20 18.81
CA HIS A 73 19.04 -9.45 19.02
C HIS A 73 19.89 -10.68 18.63
N THR A 74 19.83 -11.73 19.43
CA THR A 74 20.27 -13.07 19.03
C THR A 74 19.13 -13.79 18.31
N SER A 75 19.43 -14.88 17.59
CA SER A 75 18.39 -15.72 16.96
C SER A 75 17.33 -16.19 17.99
N VAL A 76 17.73 -16.41 19.23
CA VAL A 76 16.81 -16.82 20.30
C VAL A 76 15.90 -15.68 20.72
N SER A 77 16.43 -14.49 21.01
CA SER A 77 15.62 -13.32 21.39
C SER A 77 14.77 -12.80 20.21
N TRP A 78 15.25 -12.95 18.96
CA TRP A 78 14.51 -12.63 17.75
C TRP A 78 13.17 -13.38 17.67
N LYS A 79 13.20 -14.67 17.95
CA LYS A 79 11.98 -15.53 17.94
C LYS A 79 11.05 -15.30 19.14
N GLN A 80 11.42 -14.42 20.07
CA GLN A 80 10.56 -14.00 21.20
C GLN A 80 9.82 -12.69 20.93
N LEU A 81 10.16 -11.96 19.82
CA LEU A 81 9.47 -10.75 19.43
C LEU A 81 8.04 -11.07 18.97
N ASP A 82 7.08 -10.23 19.35
CA ASP A 82 5.70 -10.29 18.87
C ASP A 82 5.48 -9.24 17.79
N ILE A 83 5.09 -9.66 16.59
CA ILE A 83 4.70 -8.76 15.49
C ILE A 83 3.36 -8.10 15.85
N ASP A 84 3.33 -6.77 15.74
CA ASP A 84 2.10 -5.96 15.81
C ASP A 84 1.92 -5.15 14.52
N ALA A 85 1.10 -5.65 13.63
CA ALA A 85 0.73 -4.96 12.40
C ALA A 85 -0.59 -4.17 12.53
N SER A 86 -1.21 -4.14 13.71
CA SER A 86 -2.56 -3.57 13.91
C SER A 86 -2.64 -2.10 13.55
N ALA A 87 -1.60 -1.31 13.82
CA ALA A 87 -1.54 0.10 13.45
C ALA A 87 -1.57 0.35 11.93
N ILE A 88 -1.14 -0.63 11.13
CA ILE A 88 -1.05 -0.53 9.67
C ILE A 88 -2.21 -1.26 9.00
N LEU A 89 -2.51 -2.48 9.45
CA LEU A 89 -3.44 -3.41 8.79
C LEU A 89 -4.75 -3.60 9.57
N GLY A 90 -4.92 -2.97 10.72
CA GLY A 90 -6.08 -3.18 11.58
C GLY A 90 -6.07 -4.52 12.29
N GLY A 91 -7.22 -4.89 12.89
CA GLY A 91 -7.40 -6.15 13.60
C GLY A 91 -7.62 -7.35 12.66
N GLY A 92 -7.72 -8.53 13.27
CA GLY A 92 -8.07 -9.77 12.57
C GLY A 92 -6.89 -10.64 12.17
N TRP A 93 -5.66 -10.21 12.44
CA TRP A 93 -4.47 -11.05 12.30
C TRP A 93 -4.27 -11.90 13.56
N PRO A 94 -3.75 -13.15 13.43
CA PRO A 94 -3.49 -14.00 14.58
C PRO A 94 -2.50 -13.35 15.55
N ASP A 95 -2.74 -13.53 16.85
CA ASP A 95 -1.76 -13.22 17.89
C ASP A 95 -0.54 -14.13 17.79
N GLY A 96 0.60 -13.66 18.28
CA GLY A 96 1.83 -14.45 18.37
C GLY A 96 2.56 -14.65 17.04
N LEU A 97 2.28 -13.82 16.02
CA LEU A 97 3.13 -13.75 14.83
C LEU A 97 4.54 -13.34 15.22
N ARG A 98 5.54 -13.99 14.61
CA ARG A 98 6.97 -13.78 14.91
C ARG A 98 7.72 -13.37 13.66
N PRO A 99 8.72 -12.48 13.78
CA PRO A 99 9.62 -12.25 12.67
C PRO A 99 10.40 -13.54 12.38
N PRO A 100 10.51 -13.95 11.11
CA PRO A 100 11.24 -15.16 10.78
C PRO A 100 12.75 -14.96 10.85
N LEU A 101 13.47 -16.06 11.04
CA LEU A 101 14.85 -16.16 10.61
C LEU A 101 14.87 -16.48 9.10
N PHE A 102 15.87 -15.99 8.38
CA PHE A 102 15.99 -16.23 6.93
C PHE A 102 16.10 -17.74 6.62
N GLU A 103 16.71 -18.51 7.51
CA GLU A 103 16.78 -19.96 7.42
C GLU A 103 15.38 -20.62 7.40
N GLU A 104 14.39 -20.09 8.13
CA GLU A 104 13.01 -20.60 8.11
C GLU A 104 12.36 -20.31 6.73
N VAL A 105 12.63 -19.14 6.16
CA VAL A 105 12.16 -18.77 4.81
C VAL A 105 12.74 -19.74 3.78
N LEU A 106 14.04 -20.04 3.85
CA LEU A 106 14.70 -20.95 2.93
C LEU A 106 14.19 -22.40 3.06
N VAL A 107 13.89 -22.86 4.28
CA VAL A 107 13.32 -24.20 4.51
C VAL A 107 11.95 -24.35 3.84
N GLU A 108 11.10 -23.34 3.94
CA GLU A 108 9.74 -23.45 3.42
C GLU A 108 9.63 -23.06 1.94
N PHE A 109 10.32 -22.01 1.53
CA PHE A 109 10.14 -21.38 0.21
C PHE A 109 11.32 -21.56 -0.74
N GLY A 110 12.52 -21.84 -0.26
CA GLY A 110 13.68 -22.08 -1.09
C GLY A 110 13.43 -23.16 -2.16
N ASN A 111 13.73 -22.89 -3.42
CA ASN A 111 13.44 -23.74 -4.60
C ASN A 111 11.94 -24.02 -4.89
N ARG A 112 11.00 -23.39 -4.14
CA ARG A 112 9.54 -23.54 -4.38
C ARG A 112 8.92 -22.31 -5.01
N VAL A 113 9.43 -21.14 -4.65
CA VAL A 113 9.06 -19.83 -5.21
C VAL A 113 10.31 -19.06 -5.53
N LEU A 114 10.20 -18.02 -6.34
CA LEU A 114 11.31 -17.11 -6.60
C LEU A 114 11.49 -16.15 -5.43
N LEU A 115 12.73 -15.94 -5.03
CA LEU A 115 13.08 -15.07 -3.92
C LEU A 115 13.78 -13.81 -4.43
N CYS A 116 13.42 -12.66 -3.85
CA CYS A 116 14.15 -11.42 -4.03
C CYS A 116 14.67 -11.01 -2.64
N VAL A 117 15.99 -10.95 -2.43
CA VAL A 117 16.56 -10.85 -1.08
C VAL A 117 17.48 -9.64 -0.97
N GLU A 118 17.07 -8.65 -0.16
CA GLU A 118 17.90 -7.49 0.16
C GLU A 118 18.81 -7.78 1.36
N ALA A 119 20.12 -7.56 1.19
CA ALA A 119 21.05 -7.46 2.29
C ALA A 119 20.95 -6.04 2.89
N LYS A 120 20.29 -5.91 4.06
CA LYS A 120 20.03 -4.62 4.70
C LYS A 120 21.21 -4.09 5.49
N SER A 121 21.94 -4.96 6.19
CA SER A 121 23.16 -4.57 6.89
C SER A 121 24.38 -4.78 6.00
N SER A 122 25.38 -3.95 6.16
CA SER A 122 26.61 -3.96 5.33
C SER A 122 27.45 -5.24 5.42
N ASP A 123 27.09 -6.13 6.31
CA ASP A 123 27.73 -7.42 6.54
C ASP A 123 26.80 -8.62 6.24
N ALA A 124 25.58 -8.36 5.72
CA ALA A 124 24.59 -9.42 5.49
C ALA A 124 24.77 -10.17 4.18
N MET A 125 25.35 -9.57 3.13
CA MET A 125 25.40 -10.18 1.80
C MET A 125 26.12 -11.53 1.78
N GLU A 126 27.30 -11.62 2.39
CA GLU A 126 28.06 -12.88 2.41
C GLU A 126 27.36 -13.97 3.23
N PRO A 127 26.87 -13.73 4.47
CA PRO A 127 26.08 -14.71 5.20
C PRO A 127 24.79 -15.15 4.50
N VAL A 128 24.10 -14.24 3.78
CA VAL A 128 22.93 -14.59 2.96
C VAL A 128 23.30 -15.55 1.86
N ILE A 129 24.35 -15.26 1.10
CA ILE A 129 24.87 -16.16 0.05
C ILE A 129 25.25 -17.52 0.63
N ASP A 130 25.97 -17.53 1.76
CA ASP A 130 26.36 -18.78 2.42
C ASP A 130 25.17 -19.61 2.90
N ALA A 131 24.08 -18.96 3.33
CA ALA A 131 22.84 -19.64 3.69
C ALA A 131 22.15 -20.26 2.47
N LEU A 132 22.08 -19.52 1.36
CA LEU A 132 21.54 -20.02 0.09
C LEU A 132 22.36 -21.21 -0.43
N ASP A 133 23.70 -21.12 -0.44
CA ASP A 133 24.61 -22.17 -0.87
C ASP A 133 24.47 -23.43 0.00
N ARG A 134 24.42 -23.28 1.34
CA ARG A 134 24.23 -24.41 2.27
C ARG A 134 22.91 -25.14 2.05
N ARG A 135 21.85 -24.41 1.64
CA ARG A 135 20.54 -24.99 1.36
C ARG A 135 20.39 -25.51 -0.06
N GLY A 136 21.39 -25.35 -0.89
CA GLY A 136 21.35 -25.78 -2.31
C GLY A 136 20.25 -25.04 -3.08
N VAL A 137 20.02 -23.75 -2.77
CA VAL A 137 19.06 -22.91 -3.50
C VAL A 137 19.68 -22.56 -4.86
N SER A 138 18.89 -22.70 -5.92
CA SER A 138 19.37 -22.41 -7.27
C SER A 138 19.60 -20.91 -7.47
N PRO A 139 20.77 -20.47 -7.97
CA PRO A 139 20.96 -19.07 -8.32
C PRO A 139 19.93 -18.52 -9.31
N ALA A 140 19.38 -19.35 -10.19
CA ALA A 140 18.35 -18.96 -11.15
C ALA A 140 16.99 -18.64 -10.48
N SER A 141 16.79 -19.03 -9.21
CA SER A 141 15.57 -18.78 -8.45
C SER A 141 15.68 -17.62 -7.45
N VAL A 142 16.80 -16.91 -7.43
CA VAL A 142 17.03 -15.79 -6.49
C VAL A 142 17.59 -14.57 -7.21
N LEU A 143 17.01 -13.41 -6.92
CA LEU A 143 17.62 -12.11 -7.19
C LEU A 143 18.05 -11.52 -5.85
N LEU A 144 19.35 -11.36 -5.64
CA LEU A 144 19.86 -10.59 -4.51
C LEU A 144 19.68 -9.11 -4.79
N GLN A 145 19.67 -8.28 -3.75
CA GLN A 145 19.58 -6.83 -3.94
C GLN A 145 20.34 -6.07 -2.86
N SER A 146 20.91 -4.92 -3.24
CA SER A 146 21.56 -3.98 -2.33
C SER A 146 21.68 -2.60 -2.95
N TYR A 147 21.68 -1.57 -2.11
CA TYR A 147 22.08 -0.20 -2.46
C TYR A 147 23.60 -0.05 -2.59
N ALA A 148 24.37 -0.91 -1.93
CA ALA A 148 25.82 -0.84 -1.91
C ALA A 148 26.44 -1.57 -3.11
N LEU A 149 27.11 -0.83 -3.99
CA LEU A 149 27.78 -1.42 -5.16
C LEU A 149 28.82 -2.50 -4.78
N ALA A 150 29.48 -2.36 -3.63
CA ALA A 150 30.45 -3.35 -3.15
C ALA A 150 29.81 -4.71 -2.90
N GLU A 151 28.59 -4.73 -2.34
CA GLU A 151 27.81 -5.95 -2.11
C GLU A 151 27.28 -6.55 -3.42
N CYS A 152 26.85 -5.69 -4.35
CA CYS A 152 26.48 -6.15 -5.70
C CYS A 152 27.65 -6.86 -6.39
N ARG A 153 28.89 -6.33 -6.27
CA ARG A 153 30.10 -6.97 -6.78
C ARG A 153 30.38 -8.31 -6.09
N LEU A 154 30.20 -8.38 -4.78
CA LEU A 154 30.36 -9.62 -4.02
C LEU A 154 29.37 -10.68 -4.52
N ALA A 155 28.08 -10.35 -4.64
CA ALA A 155 27.07 -11.26 -5.19
C ALA A 155 27.44 -11.77 -6.57
N ARG A 156 27.81 -10.87 -7.49
CA ARG A 156 28.27 -11.26 -8.86
C ARG A 156 29.50 -12.14 -8.83
N SER A 157 30.48 -11.88 -7.97
CA SER A 157 31.70 -12.69 -7.86
C SER A 157 31.42 -14.12 -7.35
N ARG A 158 30.32 -14.31 -6.62
CA ARG A 158 29.84 -15.60 -6.11
C ARG A 158 28.86 -16.30 -7.08
N GLY A 159 28.57 -15.69 -8.25
CA GLY A 159 27.72 -16.28 -9.30
C GLY A 159 26.21 -16.02 -9.12
N TRP A 160 25.84 -15.10 -8.25
CA TRP A 160 24.44 -14.72 -8.02
C TRP A 160 24.05 -13.51 -8.86
N ASP A 161 22.83 -13.49 -9.37
CA ASP A 161 22.24 -12.29 -9.96
C ASP A 161 21.83 -11.31 -8.88
N VAL A 162 21.96 -10.00 -9.19
CA VAL A 162 21.73 -8.94 -8.20
C VAL A 162 21.10 -7.71 -8.84
N ILE A 163 20.15 -7.10 -8.11
CA ILE A 163 19.59 -5.80 -8.41
C ILE A 163 20.40 -4.74 -7.66
N TRP A 164 20.96 -3.79 -8.38
CA TRP A 164 21.58 -2.62 -7.77
C TRP A 164 20.51 -1.54 -7.55
N LEU A 165 20.08 -1.39 -6.28
CA LEU A 165 18.99 -0.49 -5.88
C LEU A 165 19.37 1.00 -5.92
N GLY A 166 18.38 1.87 -6.11
CA GLY A 166 18.50 3.33 -6.05
C GLY A 166 19.28 3.96 -7.20
N THR A 167 19.53 3.24 -8.30
CA THR A 167 20.34 3.73 -9.39
C THR A 167 19.68 3.72 -10.76
N THR A 168 20.04 4.70 -11.59
CA THR A 168 19.77 4.73 -13.05
C THR A 168 21.08 4.75 -13.86
N ASP A 169 22.24 4.46 -13.21
CA ASP A 169 23.54 4.44 -13.85
C ASP A 169 23.79 3.12 -14.60
N VAL A 170 23.15 3.01 -15.75
CA VAL A 170 23.26 1.86 -16.66
C VAL A 170 24.70 1.58 -17.10
N VAL A 171 25.48 2.66 -17.34
CA VAL A 171 26.87 2.51 -17.80
C VAL A 171 27.71 1.83 -16.74
N ARG A 172 27.57 2.25 -15.50
CA ARG A 172 28.28 1.65 -14.38
C ARG A 172 27.81 0.22 -14.12
N ALA A 173 26.50 -0.02 -14.11
CA ALA A 173 25.95 -1.36 -13.92
C ALA A 173 26.48 -2.34 -14.96
N ALA A 174 26.53 -1.97 -16.25
CA ALA A 174 27.10 -2.77 -17.31
C ALA A 174 28.60 -3.06 -17.11
N ALA A 175 29.37 -2.05 -16.70
CA ALA A 175 30.81 -2.21 -16.44
C ALA A 175 31.10 -3.16 -15.27
N GLU A 176 30.18 -3.29 -14.31
CA GLU A 176 30.27 -4.20 -13.15
C GLU A 176 29.64 -5.59 -13.42
N GLY A 177 29.08 -5.81 -14.62
CA GLY A 177 28.40 -7.05 -14.96
C GLY A 177 27.10 -7.29 -14.20
N ILE A 178 26.45 -6.21 -13.73
CA ILE A 178 25.17 -6.26 -13.01
C ILE A 178 24.05 -6.32 -14.05
N GLY A 179 23.19 -7.35 -13.95
CA GLY A 179 22.10 -7.61 -14.90
C GLY A 179 20.80 -6.86 -14.59
N TRP A 180 20.68 -6.24 -13.40
CA TRP A 180 19.46 -5.56 -12.95
C TRP A 180 19.78 -4.23 -12.25
N ILE A 181 18.99 -3.19 -12.55
CA ILE A 181 18.95 -1.95 -11.77
C ILE A 181 17.60 -1.80 -11.12
N GLY A 182 17.57 -1.22 -9.89
CA GLY A 182 16.37 -1.03 -9.08
C GLY A 182 16.12 0.44 -8.73
N PRO A 183 15.76 1.31 -9.68
CA PRO A 183 15.47 2.71 -9.36
C PRO A 183 14.14 2.88 -8.63
N GLU A 184 14.01 3.99 -7.90
CA GLU A 184 12.70 4.45 -7.41
C GLU A 184 11.78 4.82 -8.59
N ALA A 185 10.47 4.62 -8.42
CA ALA A 185 9.48 4.82 -9.47
C ALA A 185 9.55 6.21 -10.13
N GLY A 186 9.76 7.26 -9.34
CA GLY A 186 9.86 8.65 -9.82
C GLY A 186 11.11 8.94 -10.70
N HIS A 187 12.08 8.04 -10.75
CA HIS A 187 13.31 8.21 -11.53
C HIS A 187 13.32 7.38 -12.82
N VAL A 188 12.26 6.61 -13.08
CA VAL A 188 12.15 5.79 -14.30
C VAL A 188 11.53 6.59 -15.43
N THR A 189 12.09 6.40 -16.62
CA THR A 189 11.56 6.94 -17.88
C THR A 189 11.82 5.91 -18.99
N SER A 190 11.08 6.01 -20.10
CA SER A 190 11.33 5.19 -21.29
C SER A 190 12.78 5.27 -21.79
N ALA A 191 13.43 6.41 -21.63
CA ALA A 191 14.84 6.57 -21.99
C ALA A 191 15.79 5.80 -21.06
N VAL A 192 15.46 5.67 -19.77
CA VAL A 192 16.24 4.83 -18.82
C VAL A 192 16.07 3.37 -19.19
N CYS A 193 14.84 2.89 -19.38
CA CYS A 193 14.56 1.50 -19.77
C CYS A 193 15.21 1.13 -21.10
N ALA A 194 15.07 1.98 -22.11
CA ALA A 194 15.70 1.72 -23.42
C ALA A 194 17.23 1.63 -23.35
N ARG A 195 17.89 2.46 -22.53
CA ARG A 195 19.36 2.36 -22.33
C ARG A 195 19.74 1.10 -21.58
N ALA A 196 18.97 0.71 -20.55
CA ALA A 196 19.19 -0.50 -19.78
C ALA A 196 19.09 -1.74 -20.69
N HIS A 197 18.01 -1.85 -21.46
CA HIS A 197 17.80 -2.96 -22.40
C HIS A 197 18.88 -3.02 -23.49
N ALA A 198 19.33 -1.88 -24.02
CA ALA A 198 20.43 -1.83 -24.99
C ALA A 198 21.76 -2.34 -24.42
N ALA A 199 21.92 -2.31 -23.09
CA ALA A 199 23.07 -2.87 -22.37
C ALA A 199 22.83 -4.29 -21.84
N GLY A 200 21.67 -4.91 -22.10
CA GLY A 200 21.28 -6.21 -21.57
C GLY A 200 20.95 -6.20 -20.09
N ILE A 201 20.49 -5.04 -19.55
CA ILE A 201 20.13 -4.84 -18.15
C ILE A 201 18.62 -4.71 -18.05
N GLU A 202 18.02 -5.40 -17.10
CA GLU A 202 16.61 -5.32 -16.76
C GLU A 202 16.36 -4.26 -15.66
N VAL A 203 15.14 -3.74 -15.60
CA VAL A 203 14.74 -2.65 -14.69
C VAL A 203 13.65 -3.12 -13.74
N ALA A 204 13.95 -3.20 -12.43
CA ALA A 204 13.02 -3.54 -11.36
C ALA A 204 12.70 -2.31 -10.53
N VAL A 205 11.50 -1.77 -10.68
CA VAL A 205 11.12 -0.49 -10.06
C VAL A 205 10.45 -0.68 -8.69
N HIS A 206 10.74 0.20 -7.72
CA HIS A 206 10.14 0.21 -6.39
C HIS A 206 9.73 1.63 -5.94
N THR A 207 8.70 1.83 -5.11
CA THR A 207 7.62 0.89 -4.79
C THR A 207 6.38 1.41 -5.49
N VAL A 208 5.65 0.54 -6.17
CA VAL A 208 4.49 0.90 -6.98
C VAL A 208 3.23 0.27 -6.38
N ASN A 209 2.34 1.12 -5.90
CA ASN A 209 1.11 0.69 -5.22
C ASN A 209 -0.17 1.22 -5.89
N ARG A 210 -0.04 1.92 -7.02
CA ARG A 210 -1.15 2.48 -7.80
C ARG A 210 -1.11 2.01 -9.24
N ARG A 211 -2.26 1.64 -9.80
CA ARG A 211 -2.34 1.13 -11.17
C ARG A 211 -2.01 2.17 -12.21
N HIS A 212 -2.43 3.44 -12.01
CA HIS A 212 -2.05 4.50 -12.95
C HIS A 212 -0.52 4.64 -13.06
N GLN A 213 0.19 4.51 -11.93
CA GLN A 213 1.65 4.54 -11.93
C GLN A 213 2.24 3.28 -12.59
N ARG A 214 1.70 2.09 -12.26
CA ARG A 214 2.03 0.84 -12.94
C ARG A 214 1.92 0.97 -14.46
N ASP A 215 0.79 1.48 -14.94
CA ASP A 215 0.50 1.53 -16.37
C ASP A 215 1.47 2.45 -17.13
N VAL A 216 1.86 3.57 -16.53
CA VAL A 216 2.91 4.45 -17.08
C VAL A 216 4.26 3.73 -17.12
N LEU A 217 4.67 3.10 -16.02
CA LEU A 217 5.96 2.41 -15.92
C LEU A 217 6.05 1.19 -16.85
N VAL A 218 4.94 0.46 -17.02
CA VAL A 218 4.85 -0.64 -18.00
C VAL A 218 5.00 -0.11 -19.42
N ALA A 219 4.36 1.01 -19.75
CA ALA A 219 4.51 1.67 -21.05
C ALA A 219 5.94 2.21 -21.25
N ASP A 220 6.64 2.60 -20.20
CA ASP A 220 8.05 3.00 -20.22
C ASP A 220 9.02 1.81 -20.38
N GLY A 221 8.56 0.57 -20.15
CA GLY A 221 9.30 -0.65 -20.41
C GLY A 221 10.00 -1.25 -19.19
N VAL A 222 9.46 -1.13 -17.98
CA VAL A 222 9.99 -1.83 -16.80
C VAL A 222 9.79 -3.34 -16.90
N ASP A 223 10.70 -4.12 -16.30
CA ASP A 223 10.70 -5.57 -16.35
C ASP A 223 10.14 -6.22 -15.08
N ALA A 224 10.23 -5.53 -13.94
CA ALA A 224 9.67 -5.99 -12.67
C ALA A 224 9.19 -4.82 -11.81
N ILE A 225 8.21 -5.08 -10.95
CA ILE A 225 7.56 -4.09 -10.11
C ILE A 225 7.47 -4.60 -8.67
N PHE A 226 8.12 -3.93 -7.72
CA PHE A 226 7.91 -4.15 -6.30
C PHE A 226 6.63 -3.46 -5.84
N SER A 227 5.75 -4.19 -5.18
CA SER A 227 4.50 -3.65 -4.67
C SER A 227 4.15 -4.16 -3.28
N ASP A 228 3.69 -3.24 -2.41
CA ASP A 228 3.08 -3.56 -1.12
C ASP A 228 1.65 -4.10 -1.28
N ASP A 229 1.00 -3.85 -2.44
CA ASP A 229 -0.29 -4.42 -2.83
C ASP A 229 -0.17 -5.25 -4.14
N PRO A 230 0.61 -6.35 -4.11
CA PRO A 230 1.02 -7.05 -5.32
C PRO A 230 -0.15 -7.66 -6.09
N VAL A 231 -1.19 -8.14 -5.41
CA VAL A 231 -2.39 -8.69 -6.08
C VAL A 231 -3.15 -7.60 -6.83
N TYR A 232 -3.26 -6.42 -6.24
CA TYR A 232 -3.89 -5.28 -6.90
C TYR A 232 -3.08 -4.83 -8.12
N ILE A 233 -1.77 -4.76 -8.00
CA ILE A 233 -0.88 -4.32 -9.10
C ILE A 233 -0.77 -5.40 -10.19
N ALA A 234 -0.75 -6.68 -9.85
CA ALA A 234 -0.66 -7.78 -10.83
C ALA A 234 -1.95 -7.99 -11.65
N GLY A 235 -3.12 -7.67 -11.07
CA GLY A 235 -4.42 -7.94 -11.68
C GLY A 235 -5.18 -6.67 -12.08
N ASP A 236 -6.33 -6.88 -12.72
CA ASP A 236 -7.28 -5.82 -13.06
C ASP A 236 -8.60 -5.96 -12.29
N ALA A 237 -8.75 -7.01 -11.50
CA ALA A 237 -9.94 -7.23 -10.69
C ALA A 237 -9.98 -6.25 -9.50
N GLY A 238 -11.16 -5.72 -9.23
CA GLY A 238 -11.43 -4.96 -8.02
C GLY A 238 -11.65 -5.87 -6.81
N ARG A 239 -11.56 -5.30 -5.60
CA ARG A 239 -11.84 -6.00 -4.34
C ARG A 239 -13.16 -5.53 -3.74
N ARG A 240 -13.83 -6.40 -2.98
CA ARG A 240 -15.05 -6.04 -2.24
C ARG A 240 -14.67 -5.56 -0.85
N ALA A 241 -14.82 -4.26 -0.58
CA ALA A 241 -14.53 -3.66 0.71
C ALA A 241 -15.40 -4.20 1.84
N SER A 242 -16.69 -4.45 1.56
CA SER A 242 -17.65 -4.93 2.55
C SER A 242 -17.19 -6.21 3.26
N ASP A 243 -16.52 -7.12 2.55
CA ASP A 243 -16.08 -8.38 3.14
C ASP A 243 -14.93 -8.19 4.15
N LEU A 244 -14.15 -7.15 3.98
CA LEU A 244 -12.98 -6.86 4.80
C LEU A 244 -13.35 -6.06 6.05
N PHE A 245 -14.24 -5.08 5.93
CA PHE A 245 -14.79 -4.37 7.09
C PHE A 245 -15.60 -5.28 7.99
N ALA A 246 -16.43 -6.16 7.42
CA ALA A 246 -17.21 -7.13 8.19
C ALA A 246 -16.33 -8.09 9.01
N ARG A 247 -15.11 -8.36 8.56
CA ARG A 247 -14.12 -9.18 9.28
C ARG A 247 -13.26 -8.38 10.24
N GLN A 248 -13.46 -7.07 10.37
CA GLN A 248 -12.56 -6.15 11.08
C GLN A 248 -11.11 -6.20 10.57
N VAL A 249 -10.90 -6.76 9.40
CA VAL A 249 -9.63 -6.74 8.69
C VAL A 249 -9.64 -5.52 7.78
N TRP A 250 -8.71 -4.61 8.00
CA TRP A 250 -8.58 -3.42 7.15
C TRP A 250 -8.18 -3.83 5.75
N LEU A 251 -8.73 -3.08 4.80
CA LEU A 251 -8.47 -3.31 3.40
C LEU A 251 -6.97 -3.36 3.14
N PRO A 252 -6.46 -4.49 2.72
CA PRO A 252 -5.18 -4.49 2.04
C PRO A 252 -5.25 -3.45 0.90
N GLY A 253 -4.24 -2.60 0.78
CA GLY A 253 -4.22 -1.57 -0.24
C GLY A 253 -4.72 -0.19 0.20
N MET A 254 -4.84 0.08 1.49
CA MET A 254 -5.04 1.46 1.98
C MET A 254 -3.77 2.27 1.75
N LEU A 255 -3.82 3.16 0.77
CA LEU A 255 -2.71 4.03 0.41
C LEU A 255 -2.90 5.43 0.98
N PRO A 256 -1.97 5.95 1.78
CA PRO A 256 -2.05 7.33 2.23
C PRO A 256 -1.89 8.28 1.04
N ASP A 257 -2.87 9.19 0.85
CA ASP A 257 -2.76 10.28 -0.11
C ASP A 257 -2.05 11.48 0.50
N THR A 258 -2.50 11.92 1.67
CA THR A 258 -1.98 13.09 2.37
C THR A 258 -1.68 12.81 3.85
N GLY A 259 -2.11 11.67 4.37
CA GLY A 259 -1.88 11.24 5.75
C GLY A 259 -2.33 9.80 5.94
N ARG A 260 -1.72 9.13 6.92
CA ARG A 260 -2.07 7.75 7.26
C ARG A 260 -3.02 7.77 8.45
N GLY A 261 -4.19 7.18 8.29
CA GLY A 261 -5.09 6.89 9.38
C GLY A 261 -4.62 5.68 10.21
N ARG A 262 -5.33 5.41 11.29
CA ARG A 262 -5.07 4.25 12.15
C ARG A 262 -6.35 3.49 12.46
N PHE A 263 -6.18 2.23 12.79
CA PHE A 263 -7.24 1.40 13.32
C PHE A 263 -7.46 1.68 14.80
N HIS A 264 -8.72 1.68 15.21
CA HIS A 264 -9.17 1.85 16.58
C HIS A 264 -9.83 0.54 17.04
N ALA A 265 -9.12 -0.23 17.84
CA ALA A 265 -9.58 -1.56 18.29
C ALA A 265 -10.77 -1.46 19.27
N ASP A 266 -10.98 -0.29 19.89
CA ASP A 266 -12.06 -0.05 20.85
C ASP A 266 -13.46 -0.17 20.22
N ASP A 267 -13.60 0.20 18.94
CA ASP A 267 -14.90 0.17 18.24
C ASP A 267 -14.83 -0.38 16.81
N GLY A 268 -13.67 -0.93 16.40
CA GLY A 268 -13.45 -1.50 15.08
C GLY A 268 -13.45 -0.48 13.94
N SER A 269 -13.28 0.80 14.26
CA SER A 269 -13.24 1.87 13.26
C SER A 269 -11.84 2.15 12.76
N TRP A 270 -11.78 2.89 11.67
CA TRP A 270 -10.56 3.43 11.11
C TRP A 270 -10.69 4.94 10.95
N GLY A 271 -9.64 5.69 11.22
CA GLY A 271 -9.76 7.14 11.15
C GLY A 271 -8.46 7.91 11.26
N PHE A 272 -8.61 9.21 11.26
CA PHE A 272 -7.54 10.19 11.40
C PHE A 272 -7.70 10.98 12.69
N ASP A 273 -6.58 11.27 13.32
CA ASP A 273 -6.53 12.25 14.39
C ASP A 273 -6.77 13.67 13.83
N VAL A 274 -7.00 14.64 14.73
CA VAL A 274 -7.21 16.03 14.33
C VAL A 274 -6.03 16.56 13.51
N SER A 275 -6.35 17.14 12.37
CA SER A 275 -5.38 17.79 11.50
C SER A 275 -5.86 19.21 11.15
N GLY A 276 -4.94 20.17 11.11
CA GLY A 276 -5.19 21.52 10.58
C GLY A 276 -5.35 21.56 9.05
N THR A 277 -5.24 20.43 8.37
CA THR A 277 -5.37 20.30 6.91
C THR A 277 -6.23 19.11 6.57
N ALA A 278 -6.59 18.95 5.29
CA ALA A 278 -7.26 17.74 4.83
C ALA A 278 -6.27 16.57 4.82
N THR A 279 -6.68 15.47 5.45
CA THR A 279 -5.99 14.18 5.41
C THR A 279 -6.91 13.15 4.80
N CYS A 280 -6.41 12.31 3.93
CA CYS A 280 -7.21 11.21 3.39
C CYS A 280 -6.35 9.99 3.02
N THR A 281 -7.04 8.89 2.83
CA THR A 281 -6.48 7.62 2.41
C THR A 281 -7.36 7.02 1.32
N LEU A 282 -6.71 6.46 0.31
CA LEU A 282 -7.35 5.59 -0.68
C LEU A 282 -7.73 4.27 -0.01
N MET A 283 -9.01 3.89 -0.10
CA MET A 283 -9.52 2.64 0.45
C MET A 283 -9.58 1.58 -0.60
N GLY A 284 -8.61 1.16 -1.24
CA GLY A 284 -8.68 0.01 -2.16
C GLY A 284 -9.88 0.03 -3.14
N PHE A 285 -9.94 -0.96 -3.98
CA PHE A 285 -10.80 -1.00 -5.15
C PHE A 285 -12.01 -1.85 -4.89
N LEU A 286 -13.11 -1.32 -5.29
CA LEU A 286 -14.42 -1.90 -5.20
C LEU A 286 -14.97 -1.97 -6.62
N ALA A 287 -15.07 -3.17 -7.18
CA ALA A 287 -15.81 -3.34 -8.43
C ALA A 287 -17.28 -3.59 -8.08
N PRO A 288 -18.20 -2.67 -8.34
CA PRO A 288 -19.62 -2.94 -8.19
C PRO A 288 -20.05 -4.01 -9.22
N SER A 289 -21.07 -4.75 -8.88
CA SER A 289 -21.70 -5.71 -9.80
C SER A 289 -22.39 -5.00 -10.98
N ASP A 290 -22.75 -3.73 -10.80
CA ASP A 290 -23.34 -2.87 -11.84
C ASP A 290 -22.61 -1.51 -11.86
N PRO A 291 -21.74 -1.27 -12.86
CA PRO A 291 -21.01 0.00 -12.97
C PRO A 291 -21.92 1.19 -13.36
N ALA A 292 -23.20 0.97 -13.69
CA ALA A 292 -24.14 2.04 -14.02
C ALA A 292 -24.66 2.78 -12.77
N ALA A 293 -24.57 2.16 -11.59
CA ALA A 293 -24.94 2.76 -10.31
C ALA A 293 -24.00 2.27 -9.20
N ILE A 294 -23.59 3.17 -8.32
CA ILE A 294 -22.79 2.88 -7.15
C ILE A 294 -23.53 3.39 -5.93
N THR A 295 -23.68 2.54 -4.91
CA THR A 295 -24.18 2.96 -3.60
C THR A 295 -23.15 2.62 -2.53
N LEU A 296 -22.58 3.64 -1.91
CA LEU A 296 -21.71 3.53 -0.74
C LEU A 296 -22.53 3.84 0.53
N ARG A 297 -22.41 2.97 1.53
CA ARG A 297 -22.92 3.18 2.88
C ARG A 297 -21.78 3.08 3.85
N LEU A 298 -21.78 3.93 4.86
CA LEU A 298 -20.79 3.90 5.94
C LEU A 298 -21.32 4.70 7.13
N ASP A 299 -20.72 4.45 8.29
CA ASP A 299 -20.90 5.28 9.48
C ASP A 299 -19.70 6.19 9.66
N LEU A 300 -19.95 7.49 9.88
CA LEU A 300 -18.95 8.52 10.14
C LEU A 300 -19.12 9.08 11.55
N ARG A 301 -18.02 9.28 12.27
CA ARG A 301 -17.96 9.97 13.57
C ARG A 301 -16.90 11.06 13.53
N MET A 302 -17.21 12.21 14.11
CA MET A 302 -16.20 13.23 14.42
C MET A 302 -15.89 13.21 15.91
N ASP A 303 -14.62 13.13 16.27
CA ASP A 303 -14.16 13.12 17.65
C ASP A 303 -13.88 14.53 18.17
N GLU A 304 -13.38 15.41 17.29
CA GLU A 304 -13.13 16.82 17.58
C GLU A 304 -13.48 17.69 16.37
N THR A 305 -13.95 18.91 16.64
CA THR A 305 -14.31 19.89 15.61
C THR A 305 -13.76 21.28 15.97
N CYS A 306 -13.54 22.13 14.97
CA CYS A 306 -13.26 23.54 15.17
C CYS A 306 -14.48 24.28 15.73
N ALA A 307 -14.25 25.42 16.38
CA ALA A 307 -15.29 26.19 17.07
C ALA A 307 -16.44 26.66 16.15
N ASP A 308 -16.19 26.89 14.85
CA ASP A 308 -17.20 27.33 13.89
C ASP A 308 -18.03 26.18 13.30
N GLY A 309 -17.65 24.92 13.57
CA GLY A 309 -18.29 23.71 13.07
C GLY A 309 -18.26 23.56 11.54
N ARG A 310 -18.24 24.64 10.78
CA ARG A 310 -18.30 24.62 9.32
C ARG A 310 -16.96 24.31 8.67
N THR A 311 -15.86 24.70 9.27
CA THR A 311 -14.50 24.39 8.78
C THR A 311 -14.19 22.92 8.93
N SER A 312 -14.63 22.30 10.03
CA SER A 312 -14.42 20.86 10.28
C SER A 312 -15.31 20.00 9.37
N CYS A 313 -14.72 18.99 8.76
CA CYS A 313 -15.51 18.02 7.99
C CYS A 313 -14.88 16.63 7.99
N GLY A 314 -15.74 15.61 7.89
CA GLY A 314 -15.42 14.31 7.37
C GLY A 314 -15.84 14.21 5.91
N PHE A 315 -15.15 13.43 5.09
CA PHE A 315 -15.48 13.34 3.67
C PHE A 315 -15.25 11.96 3.06
N VAL A 316 -15.98 11.74 1.98
CA VAL A 316 -15.79 10.65 1.04
C VAL A 316 -15.49 11.25 -0.32
N PHE A 317 -14.46 10.77 -0.98
CA PHE A 317 -14.20 11.08 -2.37
C PHE A 317 -14.30 9.81 -3.21
N LEU A 318 -15.22 9.81 -4.16
CA LEU A 318 -15.38 8.74 -5.14
C LEU A 318 -14.70 9.18 -6.44
N SER A 319 -13.61 8.52 -6.80
CA SER A 319 -12.79 8.90 -7.95
C SER A 319 -12.98 7.96 -9.14
N THR A 320 -12.53 8.44 -10.30
CA THR A 320 -12.58 7.70 -11.57
C THR A 320 -11.42 6.71 -11.72
N ASP A 321 -10.36 6.91 -10.94
CA ASP A 321 -9.13 6.12 -10.96
C ASP A 321 -8.42 6.16 -9.59
N ASP A 322 -7.23 5.60 -9.50
CA ASP A 322 -6.45 5.52 -8.27
C ASP A 322 -5.40 6.64 -8.11
N HIS A 323 -5.55 7.77 -8.82
CA HIS A 323 -4.73 8.95 -8.55
C HIS A 323 -4.95 9.46 -7.12
N PRO A 324 -3.97 10.17 -6.53
CA PRO A 324 -4.16 10.82 -5.22
C PRO A 324 -5.36 11.78 -5.24
N TYR A 325 -5.98 11.98 -4.09
CA TYR A 325 -7.05 12.99 -3.94
C TYR A 325 -6.60 14.39 -4.38
N ARG A 326 -5.33 14.73 -4.16
CA ARG A 326 -4.72 16.00 -4.58
C ARG A 326 -3.47 15.74 -5.43
N PRO A 327 -3.10 16.69 -6.30
CA PRO A 327 -1.83 16.60 -7.02
C PRO A 327 -0.66 16.36 -6.06
N SER A 328 0.19 15.44 -6.41
CA SER A 328 1.36 15.09 -5.60
C SER A 328 2.57 15.98 -5.92
N SER A 329 3.56 15.98 -5.05
CA SER A 329 4.78 16.77 -5.21
C SER A 329 5.66 16.32 -6.38
N ASP A 330 5.44 15.13 -6.92
CA ASP A 330 6.13 14.59 -8.10
C ASP A 330 5.51 15.05 -9.42
N GLY A 331 4.45 15.89 -9.35
CA GLY A 331 3.75 16.41 -10.52
C GLY A 331 2.61 15.54 -11.03
N SER A 332 2.33 14.40 -10.38
CA SER A 332 1.14 13.61 -10.73
C SER A 332 -0.13 14.41 -10.48
N PRO A 333 -1.08 14.42 -11.43
CA PRO A 333 -2.36 15.09 -11.23
C PRO A 333 -3.15 14.44 -10.10
N GLY A 334 -4.03 15.21 -9.47
CA GLY A 334 -5.04 14.65 -8.57
C GLY A 334 -6.13 13.91 -9.36
N ALA A 335 -6.84 13.01 -8.69
CA ALA A 335 -7.93 12.25 -9.30
C ALA A 335 -9.14 13.13 -9.65
N ASP A 336 -9.89 12.72 -10.67
CA ASP A 336 -11.21 13.20 -11.00
C ASP A 336 -12.29 12.44 -10.23
N GLY A 337 -13.41 13.10 -9.92
CA GLY A 337 -14.52 12.42 -9.26
C GLY A 337 -15.50 13.32 -8.53
N TYR A 338 -16.14 12.78 -7.49
CA TYR A 338 -17.10 13.51 -6.66
C TYR A 338 -16.70 13.45 -5.20
N LEU A 339 -16.69 14.62 -4.55
CA LEU A 339 -16.36 14.80 -3.14
C LEU A 339 -17.65 15.11 -2.35
N PHE A 340 -17.89 14.33 -1.31
CA PHE A 340 -19.03 14.42 -0.42
C PHE A 340 -18.53 14.77 0.97
N LEU A 341 -18.92 15.94 1.49
CA LEU A 341 -18.50 16.47 2.79
C LEU A 341 -19.65 16.47 3.76
N VAL A 342 -19.39 15.99 4.97
CA VAL A 342 -20.25 16.22 6.14
C VAL A 342 -19.54 17.18 7.06
N ARG A 343 -20.10 18.36 7.29
CA ARG A 343 -19.49 19.37 8.14
C ARG A 343 -19.94 19.20 9.59
N GLY A 344 -19.16 19.75 10.52
CA GLY A 344 -19.49 19.70 11.94
C GLY A 344 -20.78 20.44 12.28
N ASP A 345 -21.15 21.48 11.50
CA ASP A 345 -22.45 22.18 11.63
C ASP A 345 -23.65 21.42 11.03
N GLY A 346 -23.42 20.21 10.53
CA GLY A 346 -24.44 19.35 9.91
C GLY A 346 -24.64 19.58 8.43
N THR A 347 -24.03 20.56 7.80
CA THR A 347 -24.15 20.80 6.35
C THR A 347 -23.57 19.65 5.54
N LEU A 348 -24.28 19.26 4.49
CA LEU A 348 -23.81 18.31 3.48
C LEU A 348 -23.41 19.09 2.22
N ASP A 349 -22.18 18.93 1.77
CA ASP A 349 -21.71 19.56 0.53
C ASP A 349 -21.35 18.45 -0.50
N VAL A 350 -21.65 18.72 -1.76
CA VAL A 350 -21.26 17.90 -2.92
C VAL A 350 -20.45 18.73 -3.88
N HIS A 351 -19.28 18.23 -4.26
CA HIS A 351 -18.39 18.90 -5.22
C HIS A 351 -18.06 17.97 -6.37
N ARG A 352 -17.85 18.52 -7.55
CA ARG A 352 -17.12 17.87 -8.63
C ARG A 352 -15.64 18.18 -8.47
N VAL A 353 -14.79 17.18 -8.68
CA VAL A 353 -13.33 17.32 -8.62
C VAL A 353 -12.77 17.03 -10.00
N VAL A 354 -11.89 17.90 -10.49
CA VAL A 354 -11.16 17.74 -11.74
C VAL A 354 -9.67 18.00 -11.46
N GLU A 355 -8.83 17.03 -11.77
CA GLU A 355 -7.39 17.08 -11.48
C GLU A 355 -7.09 17.43 -10.00
N GLY A 356 -7.89 16.90 -9.07
CA GLY A 356 -7.77 17.18 -7.64
C GLY A 356 -8.31 18.55 -7.19
N VAL A 357 -8.94 19.35 -8.08
CA VAL A 357 -9.50 20.68 -7.75
C VAL A 357 -11.01 20.58 -7.56
N PRO A 358 -11.55 20.81 -6.36
CA PRO A 358 -12.98 20.71 -6.08
C PRO A 358 -13.74 21.98 -6.53
N THR A 359 -14.87 21.77 -7.21
CA THR A 359 -15.85 22.82 -7.57
C THR A 359 -17.20 22.49 -6.92
N PRO A 360 -17.81 23.38 -6.13
CA PRO A 360 -19.11 23.13 -5.50
C PRO A 360 -20.22 22.88 -6.52
N LEU A 361 -21.04 21.86 -6.28
CA LEU A 361 -22.26 21.56 -7.04
C LEU A 361 -23.51 21.89 -6.25
N ALA A 362 -23.56 21.48 -4.98
CA ALA A 362 -24.71 21.72 -4.10
C ALA A 362 -24.29 21.66 -2.62
N SER A 363 -25.09 22.35 -1.79
CA SER A 363 -25.01 22.28 -0.33
C SER A 363 -26.43 22.12 0.24
N SER A 364 -26.59 21.38 1.34
CA SER A 364 -27.80 21.46 2.12
C SER A 364 -27.87 22.78 2.89
N THR A 365 -29.06 23.14 3.37
CA THR A 365 -29.17 24.09 4.50
C THR A 365 -28.53 23.47 5.74
N ALA A 366 -28.01 24.27 6.68
CA ALA A 366 -27.43 23.75 7.90
C ALA A 366 -28.48 22.87 8.63
N GLY A 367 -28.14 21.63 8.84
CA GLY A 367 -28.96 20.66 9.57
C GLY A 367 -28.65 20.67 11.06
N GLU A 368 -29.00 19.58 11.77
CA GLU A 368 -28.56 19.40 13.17
C GLU A 368 -27.03 19.20 13.17
N ALA A 369 -26.32 20.02 13.95
CA ALA A 369 -24.87 19.90 14.12
C ALA A 369 -24.50 18.50 14.60
N LEU A 370 -23.38 18.00 14.11
CA LEU A 370 -22.87 16.69 14.50
C LEU A 370 -22.48 16.69 15.98
N ARG A 371 -22.95 15.68 16.72
CA ARG A 371 -22.51 15.44 18.09
C ARG A 371 -21.14 14.71 18.03
N THR A 372 -20.12 15.33 18.59
CA THR A 372 -18.81 14.70 18.73
C THR A 372 -18.91 13.34 19.44
N GLY A 373 -18.16 12.38 18.97
CA GLY A 373 -18.16 11.02 19.51
C GLY A 373 -19.36 10.15 19.09
N THR A 374 -20.28 10.66 18.25
CA THR A 374 -21.47 9.91 17.80
C THR A 374 -21.35 9.55 16.32
N TYR A 375 -21.62 8.30 15.99
CA TYR A 375 -21.68 7.85 14.59
C TYR A 375 -22.97 8.30 13.92
N VAL A 376 -22.85 8.78 12.69
CA VAL A 376 -23.98 9.10 11.81
C VAL A 376 -23.87 8.26 10.53
N PRO A 377 -24.97 7.60 10.11
CA PRO A 377 -24.97 6.81 8.89
C PRO A 377 -25.00 7.72 7.66
N LEU A 378 -24.16 7.41 6.69
CA LEU A 378 -24.09 8.08 5.41
C LEU A 378 -24.45 7.12 4.28
N ARG A 379 -25.17 7.64 3.29
CA ARG A 379 -25.43 6.96 2.02
C ARG A 379 -25.11 7.88 0.88
N ILE A 380 -24.29 7.38 -0.04
CA ILE A 380 -23.94 8.07 -1.29
C ILE A 380 -24.37 7.16 -2.43
N THR A 381 -25.18 7.68 -3.34
CA THR A 381 -25.56 6.97 -4.57
C THR A 381 -25.13 7.81 -5.77
N VAL A 382 -24.41 7.20 -6.69
CA VAL A 382 -23.99 7.79 -7.96
C VAL A 382 -24.59 6.98 -9.08
N THR A 383 -25.31 7.65 -9.96
CA THR A 383 -25.93 7.06 -11.16
C THR A 383 -25.44 7.74 -12.41
N GLY A 384 -25.78 7.22 -13.58
CA GLY A 384 -25.48 7.88 -14.86
C GLY A 384 -26.15 9.25 -15.06
N SER A 385 -27.06 9.67 -14.18
CA SER A 385 -27.83 10.91 -14.31
C SER A 385 -27.76 11.82 -13.10
N GLY A 386 -27.17 11.41 -12.00
CA GLY A 386 -27.09 12.25 -10.81
C GLY A 386 -26.54 11.58 -9.56
N LEU A 387 -26.45 12.40 -8.53
CA LEU A 387 -25.85 12.07 -7.23
C LEU A 387 -26.91 12.26 -6.15
N LEU A 388 -26.92 11.35 -5.18
CA LEU A 388 -27.74 11.43 -3.98
C LEU A 388 -26.83 11.26 -2.78
N PHE A 389 -26.80 12.23 -1.87
CA PHE A 389 -26.02 12.19 -0.65
C PHE A 389 -26.97 12.36 0.55
N THR A 390 -27.05 11.35 1.38
CA THR A 390 -27.94 11.32 2.55
C THR A 390 -27.15 11.10 3.83
N ARG A 391 -27.45 11.87 4.84
CA ARG A 391 -27.08 11.66 6.23
C ARG A 391 -28.33 11.20 7.00
N GLY A 392 -28.26 10.06 7.63
CA GLY A 392 -29.29 9.60 8.54
C GLY A 392 -29.19 10.29 9.92
N GLY A 393 -30.29 10.30 10.64
CA GLY A 393 -30.44 10.88 11.99
C GLY A 393 -31.88 10.76 12.44
N ASP A 394 -32.30 11.65 13.33
CA ASP A 394 -33.74 11.74 13.72
C ASP A 394 -34.61 12.12 12.50
N VAL A 395 -34.07 12.88 11.58
CA VAL A 395 -34.60 13.15 10.24
C VAL A 395 -33.50 13.01 9.22
N ASP A 396 -33.76 12.23 8.16
CA ASP A 396 -32.79 12.09 7.04
C ASP A 396 -32.63 13.40 6.31
N GLU A 397 -31.39 13.86 6.18
CA GLU A 397 -30.99 15.01 5.39
C GLU A 397 -30.40 14.57 4.06
N THR A 398 -30.87 15.13 2.95
CA THR A 398 -30.51 14.67 1.62
C THR A 398 -30.17 15.82 0.69
N VAL A 399 -29.06 15.69 -0.04
CA VAL A 399 -28.69 16.55 -1.17
C VAL A 399 -28.78 15.74 -2.45
N THR A 400 -29.50 16.29 -3.44
CA THR A 400 -29.63 15.71 -4.78
C THR A 400 -28.98 16.63 -5.80
N VAL A 401 -28.16 16.07 -6.69
CA VAL A 401 -27.47 16.82 -7.75
C VAL A 401 -27.69 16.13 -9.07
N ALA A 402 -28.15 16.87 -10.08
CA ALA A 402 -28.17 16.42 -11.47
C ALA A 402 -26.79 16.72 -12.11
N ASP A 403 -25.88 15.76 -12.06
CA ASP A 403 -24.58 15.83 -12.68
C ASP A 403 -24.17 14.44 -13.18
N ALA A 404 -23.64 14.41 -14.40
CA ALA A 404 -23.15 13.21 -15.07
C ALA A 404 -21.74 13.41 -15.64
N GLY A 405 -21.00 14.39 -15.10
CA GLY A 405 -19.67 14.77 -15.59
C GLY A 405 -18.61 13.69 -15.41
N HIS A 406 -18.76 12.86 -14.37
CA HIS A 406 -17.87 11.72 -14.12
C HIS A 406 -18.68 10.44 -13.95
N ARG A 407 -18.15 9.35 -14.49
CA ARG A 407 -18.55 8.00 -14.11
C ARG A 407 -17.52 7.50 -13.12
N PRO A 408 -17.75 7.51 -11.81
CA PRO A 408 -16.78 7.00 -10.88
C PRO A 408 -16.62 5.50 -11.13
N VAL A 409 -15.38 5.10 -11.40
CA VAL A 409 -14.93 3.77 -11.08
C VAL A 409 -14.87 3.72 -9.55
N PRO A 410 -15.20 2.62 -8.88
CA PRO A 410 -15.34 2.61 -7.42
C PRO A 410 -13.99 2.68 -6.70
N VAL A 411 -13.31 3.78 -6.83
CA VAL A 411 -12.14 4.09 -6.04
C VAL A 411 -12.57 5.05 -4.93
N VAL A 412 -12.50 4.60 -3.69
CA VAL A 412 -13.02 5.32 -2.54
C VAL A 412 -11.87 5.87 -1.71
N HIS A 413 -11.88 7.18 -1.49
CA HIS A 413 -11.01 7.83 -0.51
C HIS A 413 -11.83 8.25 0.69
N LEU A 414 -11.34 7.97 1.90
CA LEU A 414 -11.90 8.45 3.16
C LEU A 414 -10.97 9.49 3.76
N GLY A 415 -11.52 10.55 4.31
CA GLY A 415 -10.71 11.61 4.87
C GLY A 415 -11.44 12.54 5.82
N GLY A 416 -10.66 13.45 6.42
CA GLY A 416 -11.13 14.50 7.28
C GLY A 416 -10.29 15.76 7.13
N ALA A 417 -10.86 16.89 7.53
CA ALA A 417 -10.15 18.16 7.58
C ALA A 417 -10.59 18.93 8.80
N PHE A 418 -9.63 19.48 9.54
CA PHE A 418 -9.86 20.24 10.77
C PHE A 418 -10.75 19.52 11.79
N ALA A 419 -10.70 18.18 11.78
CA ALA A 419 -11.49 17.29 12.62
C ALA A 419 -10.73 15.99 12.84
N GLY A 420 -10.93 15.34 13.99
CA GLY A 420 -10.69 13.92 14.16
C GLY A 420 -11.90 13.17 13.61
N VAL A 421 -11.67 12.24 12.69
CA VAL A 421 -12.76 11.49 12.04
C VAL A 421 -12.52 10.00 12.12
N ARG A 422 -13.59 9.23 12.28
CA ARG A 422 -13.60 7.76 12.22
C ARG A 422 -14.68 7.25 11.29
N PHE A 423 -14.38 6.14 10.64
CA PHE A 423 -15.26 5.46 9.69
C PHE A 423 -15.40 3.99 10.06
N LYS A 424 -16.59 3.44 9.92
CA LYS A 424 -16.87 2.01 10.04
C LYS A 424 -18.03 1.57 9.15
N ASP A 425 -18.33 0.28 9.14
CA ASP A 425 -19.45 -0.34 8.44
C ASP A 425 -19.53 0.06 6.95
N VAL A 426 -18.36 0.16 6.30
CA VAL A 426 -18.25 0.60 4.91
C VAL A 426 -18.70 -0.52 3.97
N VAL A 427 -19.77 -0.26 3.22
CA VAL A 427 -20.36 -1.19 2.24
C VAL A 427 -20.56 -0.48 0.92
N LEU A 428 -20.02 -1.04 -0.16
CA LEU A 428 -20.24 -0.60 -1.52
C LEU A 428 -21.03 -1.64 -2.30
N THR A 429 -22.09 -1.21 -2.96
CA THR A 429 -22.95 -2.05 -3.80
C THR A 429 -23.24 -1.39 -5.15
#